data_67b3f83440591a952c4a4ced0013a4ff
#
_entry.id   67b3f83440591a952c4a4ced0013a4ff
#
_cell.length_a   1.000
_cell.length_b   1.000
_cell.length_c   1.000
_cell.angle_alpha   90.00
_cell.angle_beta   90.00
_cell.angle_gamma   90.00
#
_symmetry.space_group_name_H-M   'P 1'
#
loop_
_entity.id
_entity.type
_entity.pdbx_description
1 polymer ?
#
loop_
_entity_poly.entity_id
_entity_poly.type
_entity_poly.pdbx_seq_one_letter_code
_entity_poly.pdbx_strand_id
1 'polypeptide(L)' 'MRVEIITPDKELFKGEAKSVVVPGVDGSMGFLNNHAPLITVLKAGDVKLRTESGEEVFPVKGGVVEVMNNTVLVLAE' A
#
# COMPACT_ATOMS: atom_id res chain seq x y z
N MET A 1 7.38 8.51 2.58
CA MET A 1 6.40 7.93 3.50
C MET A 1 6.84 6.54 3.91
N ARG A 2 6.41 6.12 5.08
CA ARG A 2 6.64 4.76 5.53
C ARG A 2 5.55 3.85 4.97
N VAL A 3 5.93 2.67 4.53
CA VAL A 3 4.98 1.70 3.97
C VAL A 3 5.21 0.34 4.62
N GLU A 4 4.10 -0.31 5.00
CA GLU A 4 4.12 -1.69 5.48
C GLU A 4 3.05 -2.46 4.74
N ILE A 5 3.42 -3.64 4.24
CA ILE A 5 2.49 -4.55 3.57
C ILE A 5 2.57 -5.87 4.31
N ILE A 6 1.46 -6.25 4.94
CA ILE A 6 1.40 -7.39 5.85
C ILE A 6 0.28 -8.33 5.42
N THR A 7 0.56 -9.64 5.44
CA THR A 7 -0.45 -10.69 5.32
C THR A 7 -0.58 -11.38 6.67
N PRO A 8 -1.60 -12.25 6.87
CA PRO A 8 -1.69 -13.01 8.12
C PRO A 8 -0.44 -13.85 8.42
N ASP A 9 0.28 -14.27 7.39
CA ASP A 9 1.43 -15.16 7.54
C ASP A 9 2.77 -14.45 7.62
N LYS A 10 2.89 -13.26 7.04
CA LYS A 10 4.20 -12.62 6.97
C LYS A 10 4.12 -11.15 6.58
N GLU A 11 5.25 -10.48 6.77
CA GLU A 11 5.46 -9.11 6.32
C GLU A 11 6.07 -9.17 4.92
N LEU A 12 5.40 -8.56 3.94
CA LEU A 12 5.88 -8.55 2.56
C LEU A 12 6.84 -7.39 2.30
N PHE A 13 6.59 -6.25 2.93
CA PHE A 13 7.43 -5.07 2.77
C PHE A 13 7.34 -4.20 4.00
N LYS A 14 8.45 -3.57 4.35
CA LYS A 14 8.50 -2.56 5.41
C LYS A 14 9.66 -1.61 5.11
N GLY A 15 9.34 -0.35 4.88
CA GLY A 15 10.38 0.63 4.56
C GLY A 15 9.80 1.93 4.04
N GLU A 16 10.67 2.73 3.43
CA GLU A 16 10.31 4.02 2.87
C GLU A 16 9.97 3.91 1.40
N ALA A 17 8.97 4.65 0.97
CA ALA A 17 8.61 4.75 -0.45
C ALA A 17 8.28 6.20 -0.79
N LYS A 18 8.42 6.53 -2.08
CA LYS A 18 8.09 7.86 -2.62
C LYS A 18 6.63 7.92 -3.01
N SER A 19 6.07 6.79 -3.45
CA SER A 19 4.67 6.68 -3.82
C SER A 19 4.19 5.24 -3.69
N VAL A 20 2.88 5.09 -3.50
CA VAL A 20 2.21 3.80 -3.41
C VAL A 20 0.95 3.86 -4.24
N VAL A 21 0.73 2.85 -5.09
CA VAL A 21 -0.53 2.69 -5.83
C VAL A 21 -1.15 1.39 -5.38
N VAL A 22 -2.43 1.44 -5.02
CA VAL A 22 -3.16 0.26 -4.53
C VAL A 22 -4.40 -0.01 -5.38
N PRO A 23 -4.84 -1.29 -5.47
CA PRO A 23 -6.06 -1.64 -6.21
C PRO A 23 -7.30 -1.48 -5.32
N GLY A 24 -7.81 -0.26 -5.20
CA GLY A 24 -9.04 -0.01 -4.45
C GLY A 24 -10.24 -0.64 -5.14
N VAL A 25 -11.29 -0.98 -4.36
CA VAL A 25 -12.50 -1.61 -4.93
C VAL A 25 -13.18 -0.71 -5.96
N ASP A 26 -13.05 0.60 -5.83
CA ASP A 26 -13.63 1.57 -6.75
C ASP A 26 -12.62 2.08 -7.78
N GLY A 27 -11.45 1.50 -7.85
CA GLY A 27 -10.40 1.87 -8.79
C GLY A 27 -9.05 2.04 -8.10
N SER A 28 -8.00 2.21 -8.90
CA SER A 28 -6.66 2.44 -8.39
C SER A 28 -6.58 3.74 -7.61
N MET A 29 -5.84 3.71 -6.51
CA MET A 29 -5.59 4.89 -5.69
C MET A 29 -4.09 5.06 -5.49
N GLY A 30 -3.61 6.29 -5.62
CA GLY A 30 -2.20 6.61 -5.41
C GLY A 30 -2.00 7.49 -4.19
N PHE A 31 -0.94 7.23 -3.43
CA PHE A 31 -0.60 8.00 -2.24
C PHE A 31 0.81 8.57 -2.38
N LEU A 32 0.92 9.87 -2.13
CA LEU A 32 2.19 10.58 -2.05
C LEU A 32 2.42 10.99 -0.60
N ASN A 33 3.59 11.56 -0.33
CA ASN A 33 3.91 12.03 1.01
C ASN A 33 2.81 12.94 1.57
N ASN A 34 2.50 12.74 2.84
CA ASN A 34 1.55 13.55 3.59
C ASN A 34 0.12 13.52 3.04
N HIS A 35 -0.27 12.40 2.44
CA HIS A 35 -1.65 12.21 2.02
C HIS A 35 -2.58 12.25 3.25
N ALA A 36 -3.76 12.84 3.08
CA ALA A 36 -4.77 12.89 4.14
C ALA A 36 -5.15 11.50 4.63
N PRO A 37 -5.53 11.36 5.91
CA PRO A 37 -5.93 10.07 6.45
C PRO A 37 -7.08 9.43 5.66
N LEU A 38 -6.98 8.10 5.49
CA LEU A 38 -7.94 7.35 4.69
C LEU A 38 -7.90 5.88 5.10
N ILE A 39 -9.05 5.23 5.09
CA ILE A 39 -9.17 3.78 5.19
C ILE A 39 -10.07 3.34 4.04
N THR A 40 -9.63 2.36 3.26
CA THR A 40 -10.47 1.83 2.19
C THR A 40 -10.17 0.36 1.92
N VAL A 41 -11.10 -0.29 1.25
CA VAL A 41 -11.03 -1.73 0.94
C VAL A 41 -10.34 -1.93 -0.40
N LEU A 42 -9.53 -2.97 -0.48
CA LEU A 42 -8.80 -3.36 -1.69
C LEU A 42 -9.45 -4.56 -2.36
N LYS A 43 -9.35 -4.60 -3.68
CA LYS A 43 -9.68 -5.79 -4.46
C LYS A 43 -8.39 -6.51 -4.85
N ALA A 44 -8.52 -7.68 -5.46
CA ALA A 44 -7.36 -8.38 -6.00
C ALA A 44 -6.67 -7.52 -7.05
N GLY A 45 -5.35 -7.47 -6.99
CA GLY A 45 -4.54 -6.68 -7.90
C GLY A 45 -3.15 -6.46 -7.34
N ASP A 46 -2.43 -5.49 -7.88
CA ASP A 46 -1.06 -5.21 -7.51
C ASP A 46 -0.94 -3.95 -6.67
N VAL A 47 -0.20 -4.05 -5.57
CA VAL A 47 0.28 -2.88 -4.83
C VAL A 47 1.65 -2.53 -5.41
N LYS A 48 1.81 -1.31 -5.89
CA LYS A 48 3.04 -0.86 -6.54
C LYS A 48 3.68 0.24 -5.72
N LEU A 49 4.95 0.04 -5.38
CA LEU A 49 5.73 1.01 -4.64
C LEU A 49 6.82 1.58 -5.54
N ARG A 50 7.08 2.87 -5.39
CA ARG A 50 8.26 3.48 -5.95
C ARG A 50 9.18 3.84 -4.81
N THR A 51 10.36 3.23 -4.78
CA THR A 51 11.39 3.47 -3.77
C THR A 51 12.62 4.07 -4.43
N GLU A 52 13.64 4.35 -3.64
CA GLU A 52 14.92 4.82 -4.20
C GLU A 52 15.59 3.76 -5.08
N SER A 53 15.31 2.50 -4.81
CA SER A 53 15.87 1.37 -5.56
C SER A 53 15.08 1.05 -6.84
N GLY A 54 13.96 1.73 -7.07
CA GLY A 54 13.10 1.51 -8.23
C GLY A 54 11.71 1.10 -7.84
N GLU A 55 11.01 0.43 -8.74
CA GLU A 55 9.63 0.00 -8.52
C GLU A 55 9.59 -1.42 -7.97
N GLU A 56 8.72 -1.64 -6.98
CA GLU A 56 8.44 -2.97 -6.45
C GLU A 56 6.94 -3.23 -6.55
N VAL A 57 6.56 -4.45 -6.88
CA VAL A 57 5.18 -4.86 -7.10
C VAL A 57 4.84 -6.03 -6.20
N PHE A 58 3.72 -5.92 -5.48
CA PHE A 58 3.24 -6.97 -4.59
C PHE A 58 1.81 -7.34 -4.96
N PRO A 59 1.57 -8.53 -5.53
CA PRO A 59 0.21 -8.97 -5.82
C PRO A 59 -0.53 -9.29 -4.52
N VAL A 60 -1.77 -8.84 -4.42
CA VAL A 60 -2.62 -9.09 -3.26
C VAL A 60 -3.97 -9.63 -3.73
N LYS A 61 -4.65 -10.38 -2.86
CA LYS A 61 -5.96 -10.95 -3.17
C LYS A 61 -7.10 -10.03 -2.73
N GLY A 62 -6.78 -9.00 -1.98
CA GLY A 62 -7.71 -8.07 -1.39
C GLY A 62 -7.17 -7.60 -0.07
N GLY A 63 -7.98 -6.91 0.72
CA GLY A 63 -7.58 -6.44 2.03
C GLY A 63 -8.04 -5.03 2.31
N VAL A 64 -7.29 -4.34 3.14
CA VAL A 64 -7.59 -2.98 3.57
C VAL A 64 -6.31 -2.16 3.52
N VAL A 65 -6.41 -0.90 3.12
CA VAL A 65 -5.31 0.04 3.24
C VAL A 65 -5.70 1.15 4.21
N GLU A 66 -4.77 1.52 5.09
CA GLU A 66 -4.92 2.65 5.98
C GLU A 66 -3.79 3.62 5.71
N VAL A 67 -4.14 4.90 5.57
CA VAL A 67 -3.18 6.00 5.41
C VAL A 67 -3.34 6.92 6.60
N MET A 68 -2.27 7.16 7.35
CA MET A 68 -2.29 8.06 8.51
C MET A 68 -0.86 8.44 8.88
N ASN A 69 -0.67 9.71 9.23
CA ASN A 69 0.64 10.19 9.72
C ASN A 69 1.80 9.85 8.78
N ASN A 70 1.62 10.09 7.51
CA ASN A 70 2.61 9.80 6.47
C ASN A 70 3.04 8.33 6.44
N THR A 71 2.13 7.44 6.82
CA THR A 71 2.34 5.99 6.84
C THR A 71 1.22 5.32 6.05
N VAL A 72 1.58 4.38 5.20
CA VAL A 72 0.61 3.56 4.46
C VAL A 72 0.75 2.13 4.97
N LEU A 73 -0.34 1.61 5.53
CA LEU A 73 -0.40 0.24 6.02
C LEU A 73 -1.36 -0.56 5.15
N VAL A 74 -0.84 -1.58 4.50
CA VAL A 74 -1.65 -2.50 3.69
C VAL A 74 -1.78 -3.81 4.45
N LEU A 75 -3.02 -4.13 4.84
CA LEU A 75 -3.35 -5.41 5.47
C LEU A 75 -3.95 -6.29 4.39
N ALA A 76 -3.12 -7.10 3.77
CA ALA A 76 -3.51 -7.95 2.64
C ALA A 76 -4.02 -9.30 3.10
N GLU A 77 -4.88 -9.89 2.30
CA GLU A 77 -5.37 -11.25 2.53
C GLU A 77 -4.36 -12.29 2.00
#